data_b60c9c0a4acef2fa98710e80039cca73
#
_entry.id   b60c9c0a4acef2fa98710e80039cca73
#
_cell.length_a   1.000
_cell.length_b   1.000
_cell.length_c   1.000
_cell.angle_alpha   90.00
_cell.angle_beta   90.00
_cell.angle_gamma   90.00
#
_symmetry.space_group_name_H-M   'P 1'
#
loop_
_entity.id
_entity.type
_entity.pdbx_description
1 polymer ?
#
loop_
_entity_poly.entity_id
_entity_poly.type
_entity_poly.pdbx_seq_one_letter_code
_entity_poly.pdbx_strand_id
1 'polypeptide(L)'
;FPYTTLFRSFQAVVNQTISGLACGKPIRGNVAFLGGPLHFLTELKEAFIRTLNLKDDEIIAPTHSHLFAAVGAALNAKEEVTTDFEHLLKQFEKKIELQQEVDRLEPLFKSEQEYKSFVKDHNRHVVKRGDLSTYKGNCYLGIDAGSTTTKVALAGEDGELLYSYYNNNNGSPLHAVVEALHEIDKQMPKEAKIVSSCSTGYGEHLIKAALNLDFGEVETIAHYYAAAFFDPDVDCILDIGGQDMKCIRIKNGVVDDVQLNEACSSGCGSFIETFAKSLNHSVQEFAKVALTAQNPIDLGSRCTVFMNSKVKQAQKEGASVGDISAGLAYSVIKNALYKVIKLTDPSDLGKHIVVQGGTFYNDAVLRSFERISRCHAVRPDIAGIMGAFGSALIARERYEADMETSMLPL
;
A
#
# COMPACT_ATOMS: atom_id res chain seq x y z
N PHE A 1 3.96 27.92 1.50
CA PHE A 1 4.99 27.26 0.69
C PHE A 1 4.47 26.19 -0.29
N PRO A 2 3.35 26.37 -0.97
CA PRO A 2 2.82 25.32 -1.85
C PRO A 2 3.59 25.20 -3.17
N TYR A 3 4.19 26.26 -3.69
CA TYR A 3 4.87 26.26 -4.99
C TYR A 3 6.13 25.39 -5.05
N THR A 4 6.93 25.35 -4.00
CA THR A 4 8.18 24.56 -3.97
C THR A 4 7.92 23.04 -3.97
N THR A 5 6.86 22.58 -3.31
CA THR A 5 6.49 21.18 -3.27
C THR A 5 5.95 20.71 -4.62
N LEU A 6 5.08 21.50 -5.27
CA LEU A 6 4.55 21.19 -6.60
C LEU A 6 5.66 21.14 -7.66
N PHE A 7 6.62 22.07 -7.57
CA PHE A 7 7.77 22.14 -8.47
C PHE A 7 8.68 20.91 -8.33
N ARG A 8 8.91 20.45 -7.10
CA ARG A 8 9.66 19.21 -6.84
C ARG A 8 8.94 17.98 -7.37
N SER A 9 7.60 17.94 -7.26
CA SER A 9 6.78 16.85 -7.77
C SER A 9 6.84 16.75 -9.29
N PHE A 10 6.76 17.87 -10.02
CA PHE A 10 6.91 17.87 -11.48
C PHE A 10 8.31 17.44 -11.90
N GLN A 11 9.37 17.89 -11.21
CA GLN A 11 10.72 17.46 -11.51
C GLN A 11 10.92 15.95 -11.26
N ALA A 12 10.32 15.41 -10.21
CA ALA A 12 10.35 13.96 -9.95
C ALA A 12 9.65 13.17 -11.06
N VAL A 13 8.48 13.62 -11.51
CA VAL A 13 7.76 13.01 -12.65
C VAL A 13 8.60 13.03 -13.92
N VAL A 14 9.25 14.17 -14.23
CA VAL A 14 10.14 14.29 -15.38
C VAL A 14 11.30 13.31 -15.30
N ASN A 15 12.00 13.26 -14.17
CA ASN A 15 13.14 12.37 -13.97
C ASN A 15 12.72 10.89 -14.11
N GLN A 16 11.61 10.50 -13.50
CA GLN A 16 11.08 9.15 -13.59
C GLN A 16 10.65 8.79 -15.02
N THR A 17 10.01 9.74 -15.73
CA THR A 17 9.58 9.52 -17.11
C THR A 17 10.78 9.35 -18.04
N ILE A 18 11.77 10.21 -17.94
CA ILE A 18 13.00 10.13 -18.75
C ILE A 18 13.73 8.81 -18.45
N SER A 19 13.94 8.49 -17.18
CA SER A 19 14.63 7.25 -16.79
C SER A 19 13.89 6.00 -17.25
N GLY A 20 12.56 5.97 -17.10
CA GLY A 20 11.73 4.82 -17.44
C GLY A 20 11.56 4.61 -18.95
N LEU A 21 11.41 5.68 -19.74
CA LEU A 21 11.15 5.58 -21.18
C LEU A 21 12.41 5.59 -22.01
N ALA A 22 13.38 6.44 -21.67
CA ALA A 22 14.61 6.52 -22.44
C ALA A 22 15.58 5.37 -22.14
N CYS A 23 15.47 4.73 -20.95
CA CYS A 23 16.32 3.59 -20.56
C CYS A 23 17.82 3.85 -20.80
N GLY A 24 18.30 5.05 -20.44
CA GLY A 24 19.68 5.48 -20.63
C GLY A 24 20.04 5.96 -22.05
N LYS A 25 19.10 5.92 -22.99
CA LYS A 25 19.32 6.47 -24.34
C LYS A 25 19.13 7.99 -24.34
N PRO A 26 19.98 8.74 -25.06
CA PRO A 26 19.84 10.18 -25.14
C PRO A 26 18.61 10.56 -25.97
N ILE A 27 17.78 11.46 -25.46
CA ILE A 27 16.68 12.12 -26.20
C ILE A 27 17.31 13.30 -26.95
N ARG A 28 17.24 13.29 -28.28
CA ARG A 28 17.88 14.30 -29.14
C ARG A 28 16.95 14.69 -30.30
N GLY A 29 17.18 15.88 -30.87
CA GLY A 29 16.44 16.43 -31.99
C GLY A 29 15.10 17.02 -31.55
N ASN A 30 14.19 17.18 -32.49
CA ASN A 30 12.89 17.80 -32.25
C ASN A 30 12.03 16.96 -31.34
N VAL A 31 11.54 17.53 -30.24
CA VAL A 31 10.73 16.87 -29.22
C VAL A 31 9.31 17.41 -29.26
N ALA A 32 8.35 16.55 -29.55
CA ALA A 32 6.93 16.92 -29.56
C ALA A 32 6.29 16.66 -28.19
N PHE A 33 5.69 17.69 -27.60
CA PHE A 33 4.96 17.64 -26.35
C PHE A 33 3.47 17.43 -26.63
N LEU A 34 3.00 16.18 -26.45
CA LEU A 34 1.63 15.76 -26.78
C LEU A 34 0.90 15.20 -25.56
N GLY A 35 -0.44 15.21 -25.62
CA GLY A 35 -1.30 14.67 -24.57
C GLY A 35 -1.72 15.69 -23.53
N GLY A 36 -2.76 15.35 -22.77
CA GLY A 36 -3.41 16.24 -21.81
C GLY A 36 -2.47 16.83 -20.75
N PRO A 37 -1.67 16.03 -20.02
CA PRO A 37 -0.79 16.56 -18.98
C PRO A 37 0.20 17.61 -19.49
N LEU A 38 0.82 17.40 -20.65
CA LEU A 38 1.80 18.33 -21.22
C LEU A 38 1.14 19.54 -21.91
N HIS A 39 -0.16 19.44 -22.23
CA HIS A 39 -0.95 20.54 -22.76
C HIS A 39 -1.46 21.47 -21.65
N PHE A 40 -2.01 20.92 -20.56
CA PHE A 40 -2.66 21.70 -19.50
C PHE A 40 -1.72 22.11 -18.36
N LEU A 41 -0.62 21.38 -18.13
CA LEU A 41 0.35 21.67 -17.06
C LEU A 41 1.62 22.28 -17.65
N THR A 42 1.60 23.60 -17.80
CA THR A 42 2.71 24.35 -18.41
C THR A 42 4.02 24.12 -17.66
N GLU A 43 4.00 24.12 -16.33
CA GLU A 43 5.18 23.92 -15.48
C GLU A 43 5.77 22.52 -15.63
N LEU A 44 4.94 21.49 -15.89
CA LEU A 44 5.43 20.15 -16.19
C LEU A 44 6.17 20.12 -17.53
N LYS A 45 5.60 20.74 -18.56
CA LYS A 45 6.25 20.89 -19.89
C LYS A 45 7.59 21.63 -19.76
N GLU A 46 7.60 22.77 -19.06
CA GLU A 46 8.81 23.56 -18.80
C GLU A 46 9.88 22.76 -18.02
N ALA A 47 9.47 21.90 -17.09
CA ALA A 47 10.40 21.01 -16.39
C ALA A 47 11.06 20.00 -17.34
N PHE A 48 10.34 19.45 -18.32
CA PHE A 48 10.91 18.62 -19.38
C PHE A 48 11.90 19.39 -20.24
N ILE A 49 11.52 20.59 -20.73
CA ILE A 49 12.37 21.44 -21.56
C ILE A 49 13.71 21.73 -20.86
N ARG A 50 13.67 22.14 -19.60
CA ARG A 50 14.89 22.40 -18.82
C ARG A 50 15.72 21.15 -18.60
N THR A 51 15.09 20.02 -18.26
CA THR A 51 15.81 18.77 -17.93
C THR A 51 16.49 18.18 -19.16
N LEU A 52 15.85 18.30 -20.33
CA LEU A 52 16.39 17.82 -21.60
C LEU A 52 17.31 18.86 -22.26
N ASN A 53 17.39 20.08 -21.71
CA ASN A 53 18.15 21.23 -22.25
C ASN A 53 17.82 21.52 -23.72
N LEU A 54 16.51 21.54 -24.04
CA LEU A 54 16.03 21.78 -25.41
C LEU A 54 16.14 23.26 -25.78
N LYS A 55 16.51 23.51 -27.02
CA LYS A 55 16.46 24.85 -27.64
C LYS A 55 15.08 25.13 -28.21
N ASP A 56 14.74 26.39 -28.44
CA ASP A 56 13.43 26.80 -28.95
C ASP A 56 13.06 26.14 -30.30
N ASP A 57 14.03 25.92 -31.15
CA ASP A 57 13.88 25.25 -32.44
C ASP A 57 13.70 23.73 -32.38
N GLU A 58 14.02 23.14 -31.22
CA GLU A 58 13.82 21.72 -30.94
C GLU A 58 12.47 21.41 -30.30
N ILE A 59 11.69 22.44 -29.94
CA ILE A 59 10.41 22.28 -29.22
C ILE A 59 9.24 22.30 -30.19
N ILE A 60 8.45 21.21 -30.20
CA ILE A 60 7.19 21.12 -30.93
C ILE A 60 6.04 21.04 -29.92
N ALA A 61 5.32 22.14 -29.74
CA ALA A 61 4.17 22.23 -28.83
C ALA A 61 2.91 22.71 -29.55
N PRO A 62 2.20 21.85 -30.28
CA PRO A 62 1.02 22.23 -31.03
C PRO A 62 -0.12 22.72 -30.15
N THR A 63 -0.90 23.71 -30.64
CA THR A 63 -2.02 24.31 -29.91
C THR A 63 -3.04 23.30 -29.39
N HIS A 64 -3.29 22.22 -30.12
CA HIS A 64 -4.24 21.17 -29.79
C HIS A 64 -3.55 19.83 -29.47
N SER A 65 -2.39 19.90 -28.82
CA SER A 65 -1.54 18.73 -28.52
C SER A 65 -2.28 17.61 -27.78
N HIS A 66 -3.32 17.92 -26.99
CA HIS A 66 -4.16 16.95 -26.29
C HIS A 66 -5.09 16.15 -27.21
N LEU A 67 -5.35 16.61 -28.44
CA LEU A 67 -6.21 15.96 -29.43
C LEU A 67 -5.44 15.12 -30.45
N PHE A 68 -4.12 15.07 -30.41
CA PHE A 68 -3.29 14.45 -31.44
C PHE A 68 -3.60 12.96 -31.69
N ALA A 69 -3.99 12.21 -30.66
CA ALA A 69 -4.42 10.82 -30.86
C ALA A 69 -5.69 10.73 -31.71
N ALA A 70 -6.68 11.62 -31.46
CA ALA A 70 -7.92 11.67 -32.25
C ALA A 70 -7.67 12.18 -33.69
N VAL A 71 -6.80 13.18 -33.84
CA VAL A 71 -6.39 13.69 -35.16
C VAL A 71 -5.66 12.61 -35.96
N GLY A 72 -4.73 11.90 -35.33
CA GLY A 72 -4.01 10.79 -35.95
C GLY A 72 -4.96 9.66 -36.37
N ALA A 73 -5.93 9.32 -35.52
CA ALA A 73 -6.97 8.34 -35.87
C ALA A 73 -7.80 8.80 -37.09
N ALA A 74 -8.21 10.06 -37.12
CA ALA A 74 -8.96 10.62 -38.25
C ALA A 74 -8.16 10.62 -39.56
N LEU A 75 -6.87 10.98 -39.48
CA LEU A 75 -5.97 10.97 -40.66
C LEU A 75 -5.67 9.54 -41.15
N ASN A 76 -5.77 8.54 -40.32
CA ASN A 76 -5.60 7.13 -40.70
C ASN A 76 -6.92 6.43 -41.05
N ALA A 77 -8.06 7.14 -41.00
CA ALA A 77 -9.32 6.59 -41.41
C ALA A 77 -9.28 6.29 -42.93
N LYS A 78 -9.66 5.05 -43.29
CA LYS A 78 -9.75 4.66 -44.70
C LYS A 78 -11.10 5.10 -45.29
N GLU A 79 -11.10 5.64 -46.49
CA GLU A 79 -12.30 6.09 -47.20
C GLU A 79 -13.29 4.98 -47.55
N GLU A 80 -12.88 3.73 -47.41
CA GLU A 80 -13.68 2.54 -47.78
C GLU A 80 -14.86 2.26 -46.85
N VAL A 81 -14.87 2.86 -45.65
CA VAL A 81 -15.93 2.67 -44.64
C VAL A 81 -16.55 4.01 -44.31
N THR A 82 -17.59 4.37 -45.07
CA THR A 82 -18.40 5.55 -44.78
C THR A 82 -19.66 5.18 -44.02
N THR A 83 -19.99 5.94 -43.00
CA THR A 83 -21.27 5.83 -42.28
C THR A 83 -21.82 7.23 -42.05
N ASP A 84 -23.14 7.36 -42.10
CA ASP A 84 -23.80 8.63 -41.78
C ASP A 84 -24.06 8.74 -40.27
N PHE A 85 -24.34 9.96 -39.82
CA PHE A 85 -24.57 10.25 -38.42
C PHE A 85 -25.85 9.60 -37.88
N GLU A 86 -26.89 9.45 -38.71
CA GLU A 86 -28.12 8.76 -38.31
C GLU A 86 -27.89 7.28 -38.10
N HIS A 87 -27.07 6.65 -38.93
CA HIS A 87 -26.68 5.25 -38.73
C HIS A 87 -25.93 5.04 -37.46
N LEU A 88 -24.98 5.92 -37.12
CA LEU A 88 -24.26 5.90 -35.85
C LEU A 88 -25.21 6.04 -34.65
N LEU A 89 -26.17 6.99 -34.70
CA LEU A 89 -27.16 7.15 -33.62
C LEU A 89 -28.02 5.89 -33.43
N LYS A 90 -28.52 5.29 -34.56
CA LYS A 90 -29.26 4.04 -34.49
C LYS A 90 -28.47 2.86 -33.93
N GLN A 91 -27.16 2.85 -34.11
CA GLN A 91 -26.29 1.84 -33.48
C GLN A 91 -26.23 2.02 -31.94
N PHE A 92 -26.27 3.26 -31.42
CA PHE A 92 -26.33 3.53 -29.99
C PHE A 92 -27.70 3.17 -29.37
N GLU A 93 -28.79 3.25 -30.16
CA GLU A 93 -30.13 2.87 -29.70
C GLU A 93 -30.35 1.36 -29.67
N LYS A 94 -29.62 0.59 -30.47
CA LYS A 94 -29.63 -0.86 -30.35
C LYS A 94 -29.06 -1.23 -29.00
N LYS A 95 -29.85 -1.98 -28.17
CA LYS A 95 -29.28 -2.70 -27.03
C LYS A 95 -28.23 -3.66 -27.60
N ILE A 96 -26.98 -3.24 -27.55
CA ILE A 96 -25.85 -4.11 -27.81
C ILE A 96 -25.95 -5.13 -26.68
N GLU A 97 -26.20 -6.42 -27.00
CA GLU A 97 -25.83 -7.49 -26.10
C GLU A 97 -24.32 -7.40 -25.97
N LEU A 98 -23.88 -6.66 -24.96
CA LEU A 98 -22.48 -6.53 -24.62
C LEU A 98 -22.00 -7.94 -24.31
N GLN A 99 -21.26 -8.56 -25.21
CA GLN A 99 -20.42 -9.67 -24.85
C GLN A 99 -19.60 -9.18 -23.67
N GLN A 100 -19.69 -9.88 -22.55
CA GLN A 100 -18.96 -9.52 -21.35
C GLN A 100 -17.47 -9.56 -21.71
N GLU A 101 -16.85 -8.38 -21.86
CA GLU A 101 -15.42 -8.26 -22.17
C GLU A 101 -14.55 -8.43 -20.93
N VAL A 102 -15.18 -8.39 -19.75
CA VAL A 102 -14.49 -8.52 -18.47
C VAL A 102 -14.70 -9.91 -17.92
N ASP A 103 -13.62 -10.67 -17.82
CA ASP A 103 -13.61 -11.99 -17.21
C ASP A 103 -14.06 -11.92 -15.74
N ARG A 104 -14.66 -13.03 -15.26
CA ARG A 104 -15.14 -13.17 -13.89
C ARG A 104 -14.27 -14.14 -13.12
N LEU A 105 -14.16 -13.89 -11.82
CA LEU A 105 -13.46 -14.74 -10.86
C LEU A 105 -14.46 -15.47 -9.97
N GLU A 106 -13.99 -16.51 -9.29
CA GLU A 106 -14.79 -17.15 -8.26
C GLU A 106 -15.06 -16.20 -7.08
N PRO A 107 -16.24 -16.30 -6.42
CA PRO A 107 -16.53 -15.59 -5.20
C PRO A 107 -15.45 -15.81 -4.14
N LEU A 108 -15.17 -14.82 -3.33
CA LEU A 108 -14.23 -14.94 -2.21
C LEU A 108 -14.69 -16.03 -1.22
N PHE A 109 -15.99 -16.06 -0.95
CA PHE A 109 -16.64 -17.07 -0.12
C PHE A 109 -17.86 -17.63 -0.85
N LYS A 110 -18.01 -18.95 -0.82
CA LYS A 110 -19.15 -19.66 -1.44
C LYS A 110 -20.40 -19.64 -0.54
N SER A 111 -20.21 -19.40 0.76
CA SER A 111 -21.30 -19.35 1.74
C SER A 111 -20.92 -18.50 2.96
N GLU A 112 -21.93 -18.04 3.69
CA GLU A 112 -21.74 -17.35 4.97
C GLU A 112 -21.03 -18.24 6.01
N GLN A 113 -21.24 -19.55 5.96
CA GLN A 113 -20.59 -20.51 6.86
C GLN A 113 -19.07 -20.57 6.59
N GLU A 114 -18.66 -20.54 5.33
CA GLU A 114 -17.24 -20.47 4.94
C GLU A 114 -16.58 -19.20 5.49
N TYR A 115 -17.27 -18.06 5.35
CA TYR A 115 -16.78 -16.80 5.90
C TYR A 115 -16.65 -16.83 7.44
N LYS A 116 -17.66 -17.36 8.15
CA LYS A 116 -17.59 -17.48 9.61
C LYS A 116 -16.45 -18.38 10.07
N SER A 117 -16.20 -19.47 9.33
CA SER A 117 -15.05 -20.36 9.63
C SER A 117 -13.71 -19.64 9.40
N PHE A 118 -13.58 -18.92 8.30
CA PHE A 118 -12.41 -18.09 8.00
C PHE A 118 -12.12 -17.05 9.08
N VAL A 119 -13.13 -16.29 9.49
CA VAL A 119 -12.98 -15.29 10.57
C VAL A 119 -12.58 -15.95 11.88
N LYS A 120 -13.21 -17.08 12.24
CA LYS A 120 -12.89 -17.83 13.47
C LYS A 120 -11.42 -18.31 13.48
N ASP A 121 -10.93 -18.72 12.32
CA ASP A 121 -9.55 -19.22 12.19
C ASP A 121 -8.53 -18.10 12.33
N HIS A 122 -8.70 -17.01 11.59
CA HIS A 122 -7.78 -15.87 11.64
C HIS A 122 -7.82 -15.09 12.96
N ASN A 123 -8.92 -15.14 13.72
CA ASN A 123 -9.02 -14.49 15.03
C ASN A 123 -8.30 -15.26 16.16
N ARG A 124 -7.53 -16.29 15.86
CA ARG A 124 -6.71 -17.01 16.86
C ARG A 124 -5.37 -16.33 17.16
N HIS A 125 -4.88 -15.54 16.22
CA HIS A 125 -3.58 -14.89 16.31
C HIS A 125 -3.70 -13.52 16.96
N VAL A 126 -3.93 -13.52 18.29
CA VAL A 126 -4.20 -12.33 19.09
C VAL A 126 -3.05 -12.10 20.05
N VAL A 127 -2.53 -10.86 20.10
CA VAL A 127 -1.57 -10.47 21.12
C VAL A 127 -2.27 -10.38 22.48
N LYS A 128 -1.62 -10.88 23.52
CA LYS A 128 -2.10 -10.67 24.90
C LYS A 128 -2.15 -9.16 25.16
N ARG A 129 -3.25 -8.68 25.73
CA ARG A 129 -3.40 -7.25 26.07
C ARG A 129 -3.38 -7.07 27.57
N GLY A 130 -2.64 -6.06 28.03
CA GLY A 130 -2.63 -5.60 29.41
C GLY A 130 -3.39 -4.26 29.52
N ASP A 131 -3.72 -3.88 30.73
CA ASP A 131 -4.31 -2.58 31.05
C ASP A 131 -3.21 -1.65 31.58
N LEU A 132 -2.80 -0.66 30.79
CA LEU A 132 -1.74 0.28 31.14
C LEU A 132 -2.05 1.01 32.46
N SER A 133 -3.31 1.35 32.74
CA SER A 133 -3.71 2.11 33.93
C SER A 133 -3.47 1.37 35.25
N THR A 134 -3.33 0.04 35.20
CA THR A 134 -3.12 -0.81 36.35
C THR A 134 -1.80 -1.57 36.30
N TYR A 135 -1.02 -1.37 35.26
CA TYR A 135 0.24 -2.09 35.03
C TYR A 135 1.32 -1.68 36.01
N LYS A 136 2.15 -2.64 36.40
CA LYS A 136 3.32 -2.44 37.27
C LYS A 136 4.50 -3.18 36.70
N GLY A 137 5.62 -2.50 36.57
CA GLY A 137 6.85 -3.10 36.05
C GLY A 137 7.40 -2.32 34.86
N ASN A 138 8.30 -2.96 34.15
CA ASN A 138 9.00 -2.36 33.01
C ASN A 138 8.14 -2.39 31.74
N CYS A 139 8.21 -1.29 31.01
CA CYS A 139 7.55 -1.12 29.71
C CYS A 139 8.60 -0.83 28.63
N TYR A 140 8.32 -1.26 27.42
CA TYR A 140 9.18 -1.10 26.25
C TYR A 140 8.45 -0.37 25.16
N LEU A 141 9.01 0.75 24.72
CA LEU A 141 8.40 1.64 23.73
C LEU A 141 8.91 1.32 22.34
N GLY A 142 8.00 1.07 21.42
CA GLY A 142 8.29 0.92 20.00
C GLY A 142 7.56 1.95 19.16
N ILE A 143 8.27 2.56 18.21
CA ILE A 143 7.75 3.61 17.32
C ILE A 143 8.05 3.24 15.88
N ASP A 144 7.03 3.23 15.04
CA ASP A 144 7.15 3.13 13.58
C ASP A 144 6.70 4.45 12.96
N ALA A 145 7.65 5.28 12.56
CA ALA A 145 7.42 6.58 11.94
C ALA A 145 7.46 6.45 10.41
N GLY A 146 6.34 6.02 9.83
CA GLY A 146 6.19 5.91 8.38
C GLY A 146 6.03 7.26 7.67
N SER A 147 6.05 7.25 6.34
CA SER A 147 5.87 8.45 5.50
C SER A 147 4.48 9.08 5.62
N THR A 148 3.44 8.28 5.82
CA THR A 148 2.03 8.71 5.87
C THR A 148 1.41 8.50 7.24
N THR A 149 1.77 7.42 7.92
CA THR A 149 1.18 7.02 9.20
C THR A 149 2.26 6.84 10.25
N THR A 150 1.92 7.15 11.49
CA THR A 150 2.76 6.89 12.65
C THR A 150 2.07 5.87 13.54
N LYS A 151 2.83 4.89 14.03
CA LYS A 151 2.36 3.87 14.94
C LYS A 151 3.24 3.87 16.17
N VAL A 152 2.63 3.68 17.34
CA VAL A 152 3.33 3.53 18.61
C VAL A 152 2.77 2.31 19.32
N ALA A 153 3.64 1.51 19.90
CA ALA A 153 3.28 0.36 20.72
C ALA A 153 4.04 0.42 22.05
N LEU A 154 3.35 0.15 23.14
CA LEU A 154 3.98 -0.06 24.44
C LEU A 154 3.75 -1.51 24.84
N ALA A 155 4.84 -2.25 25.02
CA ALA A 155 4.81 -3.65 25.46
C ALA A 155 5.25 -3.78 26.92
N GLY A 156 4.67 -4.75 27.63
CA GLY A 156 5.09 -5.14 28.96
C GLY A 156 6.18 -6.23 28.95
N GLU A 157 6.54 -6.72 30.14
CA GLU A 157 7.63 -7.68 30.35
C GLU A 157 7.40 -9.02 29.65
N ASP A 158 6.15 -9.49 29.58
CA ASP A 158 5.78 -10.74 28.89
C ASP A 158 5.49 -10.54 27.39
N GLY A 159 5.71 -9.34 26.83
CA GLY A 159 5.38 -8.99 25.45
C GLY A 159 3.88 -8.71 25.23
N GLU A 160 3.11 -8.53 26.30
CA GLU A 160 1.72 -8.09 26.21
C GLU A 160 1.64 -6.63 25.73
N LEU A 161 0.66 -6.33 24.87
CA LEU A 161 0.43 -4.99 24.38
C LEU A 161 -0.37 -4.17 25.41
N LEU A 162 0.26 -3.14 25.98
CA LEU A 162 -0.32 -2.25 26.98
C LEU A 162 -1.00 -1.03 26.35
N TYR A 163 -0.43 -0.51 25.26
CA TYR A 163 -0.96 0.63 24.52
C TYR A 163 -0.62 0.51 23.04
N SER A 164 -1.50 1.01 22.21
CA SER A 164 -1.25 1.11 20.76
C SER A 164 -1.85 2.36 20.17
N TYR A 165 -1.10 3.00 19.28
CA TYR A 165 -1.52 4.16 18.51
C TYR A 165 -1.28 3.90 17.03
N TYR A 166 -2.25 4.29 16.19
CA TYR A 166 -2.15 4.20 14.74
C TYR A 166 -2.93 5.37 14.12
N ASN A 167 -2.23 6.34 13.56
CA ASN A 167 -2.88 7.50 12.96
C ASN A 167 -2.10 8.04 11.75
N ASN A 168 -2.79 8.84 10.92
CA ASN A 168 -2.14 9.61 9.87
C ASN A 168 -1.29 10.71 10.50
N ASN A 169 -0.04 10.86 10.02
CA ASN A 169 0.89 11.84 10.57
C ASN A 169 0.75 13.24 9.94
N ASN A 170 -0.12 13.42 8.96
CA ASN A 170 -0.36 14.69 8.26
C ASN A 170 0.94 15.43 7.86
N GLY A 171 2.00 14.68 7.54
CA GLY A 171 3.31 15.20 7.18
C GLY A 171 4.21 15.57 8.38
N SER A 172 3.78 15.30 9.62
CA SER A 172 4.58 15.53 10.84
C SER A 172 4.58 14.29 11.76
N PRO A 173 5.43 13.30 11.46
CA PRO A 173 5.51 12.09 12.30
C PRO A 173 5.90 12.40 13.76
N LEU A 174 6.77 13.38 13.99
CA LEU A 174 7.15 13.78 15.35
C LEU A 174 5.96 14.27 16.17
N HIS A 175 5.07 15.08 15.58
CA HIS A 175 3.87 15.56 16.29
C HIS A 175 2.95 14.39 16.67
N ALA A 176 2.73 13.44 15.76
CA ALA A 176 1.91 12.26 16.03
C ALA A 176 2.51 11.37 17.13
N VAL A 177 3.85 11.24 17.20
CA VAL A 177 4.52 10.53 18.30
C VAL A 177 4.32 11.25 19.62
N VAL A 178 4.51 12.58 19.66
CA VAL A 178 4.31 13.38 20.88
C VAL A 178 2.88 13.28 21.40
N GLU A 179 1.87 13.28 20.51
CA GLU A 179 0.47 13.03 20.90
C GLU A 179 0.30 11.67 21.56
N ALA A 180 0.85 10.60 20.96
CA ALA A 180 0.79 9.26 21.52
C ALA A 180 1.49 9.17 22.88
N LEU A 181 2.65 9.80 23.05
CA LEU A 181 3.37 9.82 24.31
C LEU A 181 2.59 10.58 25.40
N HIS A 182 1.92 11.67 25.07
CA HIS A 182 1.03 12.36 26.02
C HIS A 182 -0.19 11.50 26.43
N GLU A 183 -0.69 10.67 25.54
CA GLU A 183 -1.76 9.74 25.89
C GLU A 183 -1.26 8.60 26.82
N ILE A 184 -0.05 8.13 26.60
CA ILE A 184 0.61 7.15 27.47
C ILE A 184 0.82 7.76 28.86
N ASP A 185 1.41 8.95 28.96
CA ASP A 185 1.70 9.64 30.23
C ASP A 185 0.43 9.85 31.08
N LYS A 186 -0.69 10.22 30.46
CA LYS A 186 -1.98 10.39 31.17
C LYS A 186 -2.53 9.11 31.78
N GLN A 187 -2.18 7.94 31.23
CA GLN A 187 -2.72 6.65 31.65
C GLN A 187 -1.76 5.85 32.48
N MET A 188 -0.46 6.14 32.38
CA MET A 188 0.60 5.35 32.96
C MET A 188 0.72 5.58 34.48
N PRO A 189 0.59 4.54 35.32
CA PRO A 189 0.76 4.68 36.78
C PRO A 189 2.24 4.84 37.14
N LYS A 190 2.51 5.37 38.32
CA LYS A 190 3.89 5.58 38.85
C LYS A 190 4.72 4.31 39.00
N GLU A 191 4.05 3.18 39.13
CA GLU A 191 4.66 1.85 39.27
C GLU A 191 5.09 1.24 37.92
N ALA A 192 4.63 1.79 36.81
CA ALA A 192 5.08 1.41 35.47
C ALA A 192 6.18 2.38 34.98
N LYS A 193 7.17 1.84 34.28
CA LYS A 193 8.30 2.66 33.75
C LYS A 193 8.66 2.23 32.35
N ILE A 194 8.81 3.18 31.44
CA ILE A 194 9.44 2.92 30.14
C ILE A 194 10.95 2.87 30.38
N VAL A 195 11.53 1.69 30.24
CA VAL A 195 12.95 1.44 30.55
C VAL A 195 13.82 1.34 29.29
N SER A 196 13.20 1.13 28.13
CA SER A 196 13.90 1.09 26.86
C SER A 196 12.95 1.43 25.70
N SER A 197 13.53 1.95 24.63
CA SER A 197 12.81 2.47 23.48
C SER A 197 13.53 2.21 22.16
N CYS A 198 12.75 1.93 21.11
CA CYS A 198 13.28 1.73 19.76
C CYS A 198 12.38 2.38 18.72
N SER A 199 12.97 3.02 17.71
CA SER A 199 12.26 3.57 16.56
C SER A 199 12.65 2.87 15.27
N THR A 200 11.72 2.89 14.31
CA THR A 200 11.89 2.38 12.94
C THR A 200 11.12 3.22 11.93
N GLY A 201 11.25 2.89 10.65
CA GLY A 201 10.56 3.55 9.54
C GLY A 201 11.30 4.77 9.00
N TYR A 202 10.71 5.47 8.02
CA TYR A 202 11.32 6.64 7.35
C TYR A 202 11.74 7.76 8.30
N GLY A 203 10.99 7.96 9.38
CA GLY A 203 11.25 8.99 10.39
C GLY A 203 12.17 8.54 11.52
N GLU A 204 12.72 7.33 11.48
CA GLU A 204 13.49 6.70 12.55
C GLU A 204 14.57 7.64 13.13
N HIS A 205 15.47 8.14 12.29
CA HIS A 205 16.55 9.03 12.75
C HIS A 205 16.06 10.34 13.36
N LEU A 206 14.98 10.92 12.78
CA LEU A 206 14.38 12.14 13.30
C LEU A 206 13.79 11.92 14.69
N ILE A 207 13.00 10.87 14.84
CA ILE A 207 12.32 10.54 16.10
C ILE A 207 13.33 10.15 17.16
N LYS A 208 14.28 9.30 16.81
CA LYS A 208 15.38 8.91 17.74
C LYS A 208 16.13 10.13 18.26
N ALA A 209 16.54 11.05 17.37
CA ALA A 209 17.28 12.24 17.76
C ALA A 209 16.43 13.22 18.57
N ALA A 210 15.17 13.46 18.17
CA ALA A 210 14.29 14.43 18.83
C ALA A 210 13.88 14.01 20.23
N LEU A 211 13.68 12.70 20.47
CA LEU A 211 13.24 12.14 21.75
C LEU A 211 14.35 11.43 22.53
N ASN A 212 15.58 11.46 22.00
CA ASN A 212 16.74 10.75 22.57
C ASN A 212 16.45 9.27 22.87
N LEU A 213 15.79 8.57 21.90
CA LEU A 213 15.47 7.16 22.07
C LEU A 213 16.75 6.31 22.10
N ASP A 214 16.69 5.18 22.78
CA ASP A 214 17.83 4.29 22.99
C ASP A 214 18.32 3.69 21.67
N PHE A 215 17.39 3.15 20.87
CA PHE A 215 17.75 2.41 19.67
C PHE A 215 16.99 2.91 18.44
N GLY A 216 17.61 2.75 17.28
CA GLY A 216 16.98 2.79 15.97
C GLY A 216 17.22 1.45 15.29
N GLU A 217 16.21 0.94 14.55
CA GLU A 217 16.33 -0.34 13.88
C GLU A 217 15.76 -0.29 12.46
N VAL A 218 16.31 -1.11 11.60
CA VAL A 218 15.83 -1.25 10.22
C VAL A 218 14.42 -1.82 10.23
N GLU A 219 13.54 -1.22 9.44
CA GLU A 219 12.11 -1.55 9.41
C GLU A 219 11.85 -3.04 9.17
N THR A 220 12.60 -3.67 8.26
CA THR A 220 12.46 -5.11 7.97
C THR A 220 12.79 -6.01 9.16
N ILE A 221 13.72 -5.58 10.00
CA ILE A 221 14.07 -6.31 11.23
C ILE A 221 12.94 -6.16 12.28
N ALA A 222 12.41 -4.94 12.46
CA ALA A 222 11.27 -4.73 13.36
C ALA A 222 10.06 -5.56 12.93
N HIS A 223 9.75 -5.60 11.64
CA HIS A 223 8.68 -6.44 11.10
C HIS A 223 8.93 -7.93 11.32
N TYR A 224 10.17 -8.39 11.19
CA TYR A 224 10.54 -9.79 11.47
C TYR A 224 10.35 -10.15 12.94
N TYR A 225 10.81 -9.32 13.87
CA TYR A 225 10.62 -9.57 15.31
C TYR A 225 9.14 -9.71 15.68
N ALA A 226 8.30 -8.84 15.16
CA ALA A 226 6.86 -8.94 15.38
C ALA A 226 6.26 -10.20 14.76
N ALA A 227 6.67 -10.58 13.55
CA ALA A 227 6.17 -11.78 12.88
C ALA A 227 6.59 -13.06 13.62
N ALA A 228 7.86 -13.16 14.02
CA ALA A 228 8.41 -14.29 14.78
C ALA A 228 7.75 -14.45 16.16
N PHE A 229 7.22 -13.38 16.74
CA PHE A 229 6.43 -13.47 17.98
C PHE A 229 5.13 -14.27 17.80
N PHE A 230 4.49 -14.17 16.62
CA PHE A 230 3.27 -14.92 16.31
C PHE A 230 3.52 -16.27 15.64
N ASP A 231 4.58 -16.38 14.85
CA ASP A 231 5.03 -17.62 14.22
C ASP A 231 6.56 -17.67 14.24
N PRO A 232 7.16 -18.36 15.22
CA PRO A 232 8.62 -18.47 15.36
C PRO A 232 9.33 -19.09 14.14
N ASP A 233 8.61 -19.89 13.35
CA ASP A 233 9.13 -20.58 12.17
C ASP A 233 8.83 -19.80 10.87
N VAL A 234 8.50 -18.52 10.94
CA VAL A 234 8.11 -17.70 9.77
C VAL A 234 9.14 -17.77 8.64
N ASP A 235 8.67 -18.14 7.45
CA ASP A 235 9.46 -18.23 6.20
C ASP A 235 9.33 -16.95 5.36
N CYS A 236 8.13 -16.35 5.38
CA CYS A 236 7.81 -15.22 4.53
C CYS A 236 6.88 -14.24 5.25
N ILE A 237 7.23 -12.98 5.17
CA ILE A 237 6.39 -11.88 5.64
C ILE A 237 5.93 -11.08 4.44
N LEU A 238 4.62 -10.94 4.27
CA LEU A 238 4.05 -10.04 3.28
C LEU A 238 3.41 -8.86 4.00
N ASP A 239 4.07 -7.72 3.92
CA ASP A 239 3.55 -6.45 4.43
C ASP A 239 2.94 -5.64 3.29
N ILE A 240 1.67 -5.26 3.43
CA ILE A 240 1.00 -4.35 2.51
C ILE A 240 0.48 -3.15 3.27
N GLY A 241 1.22 -2.07 3.18
CA GLY A 241 0.88 -0.77 3.74
C GLY A 241 -0.10 0.02 2.88
N GLY A 242 -0.27 1.29 3.22
CA GLY A 242 -1.08 2.23 2.45
C GLY A 242 -0.47 2.60 1.10
N GLN A 243 0.84 2.78 1.04
CA GLN A 243 1.56 3.27 -0.14
C GLN A 243 2.71 2.39 -0.62
N ASP A 244 3.16 1.50 0.21
CA ASP A 244 4.25 0.57 -0.06
C ASP A 244 3.86 -0.87 0.23
N MET A 245 4.64 -1.79 -0.27
CA MET A 245 4.57 -3.19 0.12
C MET A 245 5.96 -3.78 0.19
N LYS A 246 6.12 -4.74 1.09
CA LYS A 246 7.36 -5.47 1.32
C LYS A 246 7.07 -6.96 1.36
N CYS A 247 7.95 -7.74 0.73
CA CYS A 247 8.03 -9.17 0.94
C CYS A 247 9.40 -9.48 1.55
N ILE A 248 9.41 -10.00 2.77
CA ILE A 248 10.63 -10.32 3.51
C ILE A 248 10.71 -11.84 3.61
N ARG A 249 11.75 -12.41 3.06
CA ARG A 249 12.02 -13.85 3.14
C ARG A 249 12.95 -14.14 4.29
N ILE A 250 12.59 -15.14 5.07
CA ILE A 250 13.36 -15.56 6.24
C ILE A 250 13.94 -16.95 5.96
N LYS A 251 15.20 -17.13 6.31
CA LYS A 251 15.88 -18.42 6.20
C LYS A 251 16.76 -18.64 7.43
N ASN A 252 16.53 -19.74 8.12
CA ASN A 252 17.26 -20.07 9.35
C ASN A 252 17.19 -18.94 10.41
N GLY A 253 16.04 -18.29 10.57
CA GLY A 253 15.86 -17.22 11.53
C GLY A 253 16.54 -15.89 11.17
N VAL A 254 16.96 -15.71 9.91
CA VAL A 254 17.61 -14.49 9.43
C VAL A 254 16.90 -13.98 8.19
N VAL A 255 16.82 -12.67 8.02
CA VAL A 255 16.30 -12.02 6.80
C VAL A 255 17.26 -12.34 5.66
N ASP A 256 16.78 -13.10 4.66
CA ASP A 256 17.57 -13.58 3.51
C ASP A 256 17.40 -12.69 2.27
N ASP A 257 16.15 -12.27 1.99
CA ASP A 257 15.82 -11.41 0.83
C ASP A 257 14.69 -10.44 1.17
N VAL A 258 14.74 -9.27 0.58
CA VAL A 258 13.70 -8.23 0.74
C VAL A 258 13.33 -7.65 -0.61
N GLN A 259 12.08 -7.78 -0.98
CA GLN A 259 11.53 -7.19 -2.21
C GLN A 259 10.56 -6.06 -1.83
N LEU A 260 10.81 -4.88 -2.38
CA LEU A 260 10.10 -3.65 -2.06
C LEU A 260 9.35 -3.11 -3.28
N ASN A 261 8.19 -2.53 -3.05
CA ASN A 261 7.50 -1.69 -4.02
C ASN A 261 7.06 -0.39 -3.36
N GLU A 262 7.80 0.66 -3.59
CA GLU A 262 7.52 2.02 -3.15
C GLU A 262 7.06 2.93 -4.31
N ALA A 263 7.22 2.46 -5.54
CA ALA A 263 7.00 3.27 -6.75
C ALA A 263 5.56 3.18 -7.30
N CYS A 264 4.80 2.15 -6.94
CA CYS A 264 3.49 1.91 -7.54
C CYS A 264 2.44 1.51 -6.50
N SER A 265 1.43 2.35 -6.34
CA SER A 265 0.32 2.11 -5.41
C SER A 265 -0.61 0.94 -5.81
N SER A 266 -0.47 0.36 -7.01
CA SER A 266 -1.40 -0.67 -7.51
C SER A 266 -1.37 -1.99 -6.72
N GLY A 267 -0.38 -2.19 -5.86
CA GLY A 267 -0.28 -3.31 -4.93
C GLY A 267 -0.52 -2.93 -3.46
N CYS A 268 -1.01 -1.72 -3.17
CA CYS A 268 -1.08 -1.14 -1.82
C CYS A 268 -2.50 -0.70 -1.45
N GLY A 269 -2.73 -0.38 -0.19
CA GLY A 269 -4.04 -0.02 0.35
C GLY A 269 -4.64 1.25 -0.26
N SER A 270 -3.82 2.26 -0.59
CA SER A 270 -4.27 3.51 -1.25
C SER A 270 -4.96 3.28 -2.59
N PHE A 271 -4.63 2.18 -3.26
CA PHE A 271 -5.30 1.76 -4.49
C PHE A 271 -6.79 1.42 -4.22
N ILE A 272 -7.06 0.60 -3.21
CA ILE A 272 -8.43 0.26 -2.79
C ILE A 272 -9.17 1.52 -2.31
N GLU A 273 -8.52 2.36 -1.51
CA GLU A 273 -9.09 3.61 -1.00
C GLU A 273 -9.52 4.55 -2.13
N THR A 274 -8.68 4.71 -3.16
CA THR A 274 -8.98 5.55 -4.32
C THR A 274 -10.25 5.10 -5.04
N PHE A 275 -10.41 3.78 -5.25
CA PHE A 275 -11.60 3.23 -5.90
C PHE A 275 -12.83 3.29 -4.99
N ALA A 276 -12.70 3.01 -3.69
CA ALA A 276 -13.79 3.16 -2.73
C ALA A 276 -14.36 4.59 -2.77
N LYS A 277 -13.49 5.60 -2.68
CA LYS A 277 -13.89 7.02 -2.80
C LYS A 277 -14.54 7.33 -4.14
N SER A 278 -14.01 6.82 -5.26
CA SER A 278 -14.58 7.05 -6.59
C SER A 278 -15.96 6.43 -6.79
N LEU A 279 -16.29 5.43 -6.00
CA LEU A 279 -17.58 4.73 -5.97
C LEU A 279 -18.48 5.19 -4.80
N ASN A 280 -18.13 6.30 -4.12
CA ASN A 280 -18.87 6.89 -3.00
C ASN A 280 -19.06 5.94 -1.80
N HIS A 281 -18.03 5.17 -1.46
CA HIS A 281 -18.02 4.28 -0.31
C HIS A 281 -16.85 4.62 0.62
N SER A 282 -17.04 4.40 1.93
CA SER A 282 -15.91 4.30 2.84
C SER A 282 -15.10 3.02 2.55
N VAL A 283 -13.84 2.99 2.95
CA VAL A 283 -12.97 1.80 2.75
C VAL A 283 -13.55 0.58 3.45
N GLN A 284 -14.14 0.77 4.64
CA GLN A 284 -14.75 -0.29 5.44
C GLN A 284 -16.01 -0.87 4.79
N GLU A 285 -16.90 -0.01 4.26
CA GLU A 285 -18.10 -0.45 3.53
C GLU A 285 -17.69 -1.18 2.25
N PHE A 286 -16.72 -0.63 1.54
CA PHE A 286 -16.20 -1.22 0.30
C PHE A 286 -15.57 -2.60 0.53
N ALA A 287 -14.86 -2.80 1.63
CA ALA A 287 -14.34 -4.10 2.05
C ALA A 287 -15.47 -5.09 2.37
N LYS A 288 -16.52 -4.64 3.07
CA LYS A 288 -17.66 -5.50 3.45
C LYS A 288 -18.46 -6.00 2.25
N VAL A 289 -18.75 -5.15 1.27
CA VAL A 289 -19.52 -5.57 0.09
C VAL A 289 -18.76 -6.56 -0.78
N ALA A 290 -17.45 -6.57 -0.75
CA ALA A 290 -16.61 -7.56 -1.44
C ALA A 290 -16.84 -8.99 -0.95
N LEU A 291 -17.14 -9.16 0.34
CA LEU A 291 -17.28 -10.49 0.96
C LEU A 291 -18.52 -11.26 0.46
N THR A 292 -19.52 -10.55 -0.04
CA THR A 292 -20.78 -11.11 -0.55
C THR A 292 -20.86 -11.11 -2.08
N ALA A 293 -19.78 -10.69 -2.75
CA ALA A 293 -19.72 -10.66 -4.21
C ALA A 293 -19.89 -12.05 -4.82
N GLN A 294 -20.82 -12.20 -5.78
CA GLN A 294 -21.10 -13.47 -6.42
C GLN A 294 -20.30 -13.68 -7.71
N ASN A 295 -19.97 -12.58 -8.40
CA ASN A 295 -19.29 -12.62 -9.70
C ASN A 295 -18.17 -11.58 -9.75
N PRO A 296 -17.12 -11.71 -8.90
CA PRO A 296 -16.00 -10.76 -8.88
C PRO A 296 -15.40 -10.57 -10.27
N ILE A 297 -15.06 -9.34 -10.63
CA ILE A 297 -14.47 -9.05 -11.95
C ILE A 297 -12.98 -9.33 -11.96
N ASP A 298 -12.44 -9.89 -13.05
CA ASP A 298 -10.98 -9.99 -13.21
C ASP A 298 -10.39 -8.71 -13.79
N LEU A 299 -9.88 -7.88 -12.91
CA LEU A 299 -9.17 -6.65 -13.27
C LEU A 299 -7.72 -6.90 -13.73
N GLY A 300 -7.22 -8.12 -13.53
CA GLY A 300 -5.83 -8.49 -13.81
C GLY A 300 -4.84 -7.85 -12.85
N SER A 301 -3.60 -7.72 -13.30
CA SER A 301 -2.47 -7.12 -12.55
C SER A 301 -1.93 -5.89 -13.29
N ARG A 302 -2.74 -4.83 -13.45
CA ARG A 302 -2.37 -3.61 -14.16
C ARG A 302 -2.24 -2.41 -13.23
N CYS A 303 -1.61 -1.33 -13.70
CA CYS A 303 -1.56 -0.10 -12.91
C CYS A 303 -2.95 0.57 -12.82
N THR A 304 -3.12 1.46 -11.84
CA THR A 304 -4.37 2.16 -11.50
C THR A 304 -5.03 2.84 -12.72
N VAL A 305 -4.22 3.41 -13.62
CA VAL A 305 -4.73 4.12 -14.81
C VAL A 305 -5.50 3.17 -15.74
N PHE A 306 -4.93 2.00 -16.03
CA PHE A 306 -5.58 1.01 -16.88
C PHE A 306 -6.75 0.32 -16.17
N MET A 307 -6.69 0.19 -14.86
CA MET A 307 -7.80 -0.38 -14.09
C MET A 307 -9.04 0.51 -14.07
N ASN A 308 -8.88 1.83 -14.05
CA ASN A 308 -10.01 2.75 -14.16
C ASN A 308 -10.89 2.46 -15.37
N SER A 309 -10.26 2.18 -16.52
CA SER A 309 -11.00 1.84 -17.75
C SER A 309 -11.76 0.52 -17.61
N LYS A 310 -11.13 -0.52 -17.00
CA LYS A 310 -11.78 -1.81 -16.75
C LYS A 310 -12.91 -1.71 -15.72
N VAL A 311 -12.74 -0.94 -14.67
CA VAL A 311 -13.80 -0.71 -13.67
C VAL A 311 -14.99 -0.02 -14.31
N LYS A 312 -14.76 1.03 -15.12
CA LYS A 312 -15.83 1.71 -15.87
C LYS A 312 -16.53 0.78 -16.87
N GLN A 313 -15.78 -0.10 -17.52
CA GLN A 313 -16.35 -1.10 -18.42
C GLN A 313 -17.22 -2.09 -17.63
N ALA A 314 -16.72 -2.62 -16.53
CA ALA A 314 -17.47 -3.53 -15.67
C ALA A 314 -18.78 -2.89 -15.13
N GLN A 315 -18.74 -1.59 -14.76
CA GLN A 315 -19.95 -0.85 -14.38
C GLN A 315 -20.97 -0.77 -15.53
N LYS A 316 -20.53 -0.52 -16.78
CA LYS A 316 -21.40 -0.53 -17.96
C LYS A 316 -22.00 -1.91 -18.20
N GLU A 317 -21.29 -2.98 -17.91
CA GLU A 317 -21.73 -4.36 -17.99
C GLU A 317 -22.60 -4.79 -16.80
N GLY A 318 -22.94 -3.87 -15.89
CA GLY A 318 -23.82 -4.13 -14.75
C GLY A 318 -23.16 -4.83 -13.58
N ALA A 319 -21.83 -4.79 -13.47
CA ALA A 319 -21.14 -5.32 -12.29
C ALA A 319 -21.54 -4.53 -11.03
N SER A 320 -21.82 -5.26 -9.95
CA SER A 320 -22.11 -4.66 -8.66
C SER A 320 -20.85 -4.02 -8.04
N VAL A 321 -21.06 -3.10 -7.10
CA VAL A 321 -19.94 -2.53 -6.31
C VAL A 321 -19.19 -3.63 -5.56
N GLY A 322 -19.89 -4.65 -5.08
CA GLY A 322 -19.28 -5.82 -4.44
C GLY A 322 -18.35 -6.59 -5.39
N ASP A 323 -18.79 -6.85 -6.62
CA ASP A 323 -18.00 -7.56 -7.63
C ASP A 323 -16.74 -6.76 -8.02
N ILE A 324 -16.86 -5.44 -8.10
CA ILE A 324 -15.72 -4.54 -8.35
C ILE A 324 -14.75 -4.57 -7.17
N SER A 325 -15.25 -4.45 -5.95
CA SER A 325 -14.43 -4.44 -4.74
C SER A 325 -13.67 -5.77 -4.55
N ALA A 326 -14.35 -6.90 -4.73
CA ALA A 326 -13.70 -8.21 -4.69
C ALA A 326 -12.63 -8.35 -5.80
N GLY A 327 -12.93 -7.90 -7.01
CA GLY A 327 -11.97 -7.87 -8.12
C GLY A 327 -10.73 -7.03 -7.83
N LEU A 328 -10.90 -5.88 -7.14
CA LEU A 328 -9.77 -5.04 -6.70
C LEU A 328 -8.95 -5.73 -5.62
N ALA A 329 -9.57 -6.43 -4.67
CA ALA A 329 -8.84 -7.21 -3.67
C ALA A 329 -7.97 -8.29 -4.33
N TYR A 330 -8.53 -9.05 -5.29
CA TYR A 330 -7.75 -9.98 -6.10
C TYR A 330 -6.61 -9.30 -6.86
N SER A 331 -6.86 -8.12 -7.42
CA SER A 331 -5.88 -7.39 -8.21
C SER A 331 -4.71 -6.87 -7.39
N VAL A 332 -4.94 -6.36 -6.17
CA VAL A 332 -3.88 -5.97 -5.23
C VAL A 332 -2.94 -7.15 -4.99
N ILE A 333 -3.47 -8.31 -4.69
CA ILE A 333 -2.68 -9.51 -4.44
C ILE A 333 -1.99 -10.02 -5.70
N LYS A 334 -2.67 -10.02 -6.87
CA LYS A 334 -2.02 -10.37 -8.15
C LYS A 334 -0.83 -9.44 -8.45
N ASN A 335 -0.95 -8.15 -8.18
CA ASN A 335 0.17 -7.20 -8.32
C ASN A 335 1.30 -7.51 -7.35
N ALA A 336 0.98 -7.75 -6.08
CA ALA A 336 1.95 -8.11 -5.06
C ALA A 336 2.74 -9.37 -5.47
N LEU A 337 2.05 -10.46 -5.73
CA LEU A 337 2.68 -11.76 -5.98
C LEU A 337 3.39 -11.82 -7.34
N TYR A 338 2.76 -11.35 -8.41
CA TYR A 338 3.29 -11.58 -9.76
C TYR A 338 4.18 -10.47 -10.29
N LYS A 339 3.99 -9.21 -9.84
CA LYS A 339 4.82 -8.10 -10.33
C LYS A 339 5.96 -7.72 -9.41
N VAL A 340 5.70 -7.72 -8.10
CA VAL A 340 6.73 -7.34 -7.14
C VAL A 340 7.55 -8.56 -6.76
N ILE A 341 6.92 -9.58 -6.21
CA ILE A 341 7.59 -10.81 -5.76
C ILE A 341 8.05 -11.67 -6.96
N LYS A 342 7.40 -11.50 -8.13
CA LYS A 342 7.62 -12.29 -9.34
C LYS A 342 7.48 -13.79 -9.09
N LEU A 343 6.50 -14.14 -8.27
CA LEU A 343 6.20 -15.51 -7.88
C LEU A 343 5.90 -16.36 -9.11
N THR A 344 6.61 -17.45 -9.27
CA THR A 344 6.40 -18.44 -10.34
C THR A 344 5.67 -19.66 -9.82
N ASP A 345 5.98 -20.08 -8.61
CA ASP A 345 5.31 -21.19 -7.92
C ASP A 345 4.87 -20.75 -6.50
N PRO A 346 3.62 -21.02 -6.09
CA PRO A 346 3.17 -20.72 -4.73
C PRO A 346 4.04 -21.30 -3.61
N SER A 347 4.66 -22.47 -3.84
CA SER A 347 5.55 -23.10 -2.86
C SER A 347 6.82 -22.27 -2.54
N ASP A 348 7.17 -21.31 -3.41
CA ASP A 348 8.30 -20.41 -3.19
C ASP A 348 8.06 -19.43 -2.04
N LEU A 349 6.81 -19.28 -1.56
CA LEU A 349 6.50 -18.45 -0.38
C LEU A 349 6.87 -19.12 0.94
N GLY A 350 7.10 -20.44 0.95
CA GLY A 350 7.30 -21.21 2.17
C GLY A 350 5.98 -21.74 2.75
N LYS A 351 6.03 -22.20 4.01
CA LYS A 351 4.88 -22.79 4.71
C LYS A 351 4.35 -21.90 5.82
N HIS A 352 5.20 -21.13 6.43
CA HIS A 352 4.94 -20.25 7.56
C HIS A 352 4.90 -18.80 7.06
N ILE A 353 3.69 -18.34 6.71
CA ILE A 353 3.50 -17.03 6.09
C ILE A 353 2.78 -16.12 7.07
N VAL A 354 3.40 -15.01 7.42
CA VAL A 354 2.76 -13.94 8.21
C VAL A 354 2.41 -12.77 7.28
N VAL A 355 1.15 -12.35 7.31
CA VAL A 355 0.70 -11.16 6.58
C VAL A 355 0.46 -10.02 7.54
N GLN A 356 0.90 -8.82 7.16
CA GLN A 356 0.84 -7.63 8.00
C GLN A 356 0.66 -6.37 7.15
N GLY A 357 0.57 -5.21 7.81
CA GLY A 357 0.18 -3.95 7.19
C GLY A 357 -1.33 -3.72 7.26
N GLY A 358 -1.73 -2.43 7.27
CA GLY A 358 -3.13 -2.03 7.46
C GLY A 358 -4.09 -2.56 6.39
N THR A 359 -3.58 -2.89 5.21
CA THR A 359 -4.38 -3.41 4.09
C THR A 359 -4.93 -4.82 4.39
N PHE A 360 -4.24 -5.62 5.20
CA PHE A 360 -4.69 -6.96 5.58
C PHE A 360 -5.81 -6.98 6.65
N TYR A 361 -6.19 -5.84 7.22
CA TYR A 361 -7.45 -5.77 7.96
C TYR A 361 -8.69 -5.96 7.07
N ASN A 362 -8.52 -5.84 5.76
CA ASN A 362 -9.56 -6.17 4.79
C ASN A 362 -9.58 -7.69 4.53
N ASP A 363 -10.61 -8.38 5.04
CA ASP A 363 -10.78 -9.82 4.87
C ASP A 363 -10.86 -10.25 3.40
N ALA A 364 -11.32 -9.37 2.51
CA ALA A 364 -11.34 -9.66 1.07
C ALA A 364 -9.92 -9.75 0.49
N VAL A 365 -9.00 -8.92 0.97
CA VAL A 365 -7.57 -8.95 0.57
C VAL A 365 -6.90 -10.21 1.12
N LEU A 366 -7.09 -10.50 2.39
CA LEU A 366 -6.55 -11.71 3.02
C LEU A 366 -7.05 -12.98 2.31
N ARG A 367 -8.36 -13.07 2.05
CA ARG A 367 -8.93 -14.22 1.35
C ARG A 367 -8.45 -14.32 -0.10
N SER A 368 -8.27 -13.19 -0.78
CA SER A 368 -7.67 -13.16 -2.13
C SER A 368 -6.25 -13.72 -2.12
N PHE A 369 -5.46 -13.37 -1.09
CA PHE A 369 -4.12 -13.92 -0.91
C PHE A 369 -4.17 -15.45 -0.80
N GLU A 370 -4.94 -15.99 0.10
CA GLU A 370 -5.05 -17.44 0.29
C GLU A 370 -5.55 -18.18 -0.97
N ARG A 371 -6.51 -17.57 -1.70
CA ARG A 371 -7.00 -18.20 -2.93
C ARG A 371 -5.98 -18.20 -4.07
N ILE A 372 -5.20 -17.13 -4.22
CA ILE A 372 -4.20 -17.03 -5.29
C ILE A 372 -2.95 -17.83 -4.95
N SER A 373 -2.45 -17.69 -3.72
CA SER A 373 -1.23 -18.37 -3.26
C SER A 373 -1.46 -19.84 -2.91
N ARG A 374 -2.70 -20.24 -2.63
CA ARG A 374 -3.08 -21.54 -2.06
C ARG A 374 -2.38 -21.87 -0.74
N CYS A 375 -1.92 -20.84 -0.04
CA CYS A 375 -1.28 -20.93 1.26
C CYS A 375 -2.21 -20.37 2.33
N HIS A 376 -2.12 -20.92 3.53
CA HIS A 376 -2.71 -20.31 4.72
C HIS A 376 -1.75 -19.25 5.26
N ALA A 377 -2.29 -18.12 5.74
CA ALA A 377 -1.50 -17.04 6.30
C ALA A 377 -1.89 -16.75 7.75
N VAL A 378 -0.90 -16.51 8.58
CA VAL A 378 -1.10 -15.94 9.92
C VAL A 378 -1.30 -14.43 9.78
N ARG A 379 -2.47 -13.94 10.19
CA ARG A 379 -2.74 -12.50 10.30
C ARG A 379 -2.88 -12.13 11.77
N PRO A 380 -1.89 -11.47 12.40
CA PRO A 380 -2.01 -10.94 13.74
C PRO A 380 -3.16 -9.92 13.85
N ASP A 381 -3.83 -9.88 15.01
CA ASP A 381 -4.85 -8.86 15.30
C ASP A 381 -4.29 -7.43 15.28
N ILE A 382 -2.98 -7.29 15.43
CA ILE A 382 -2.22 -6.04 15.36
C ILE A 382 -1.50 -5.83 14.03
N ALA A 383 -1.96 -6.45 12.94
CA ALA A 383 -1.30 -6.43 11.63
C ALA A 383 -0.87 -5.03 11.15
N GLY A 384 -1.60 -3.97 11.52
CA GLY A 384 -1.30 -2.59 11.13
C GLY A 384 -0.21 -1.89 11.94
N ILE A 385 0.21 -2.46 13.09
CA ILE A 385 1.21 -1.85 13.98
C ILE A 385 2.43 -2.75 14.23
N MET A 386 2.65 -3.72 13.36
CA MET A 386 3.72 -4.72 13.53
C MET A 386 5.10 -4.10 13.62
N GLY A 387 5.41 -3.07 12.83
CA GLY A 387 6.69 -2.36 12.91
C GLY A 387 6.93 -1.72 14.29
N ALA A 388 5.92 -1.07 14.85
CA ALA A 388 6.01 -0.49 16.19
C ALA A 388 6.10 -1.58 17.28
N PHE A 389 5.28 -2.63 17.18
CA PHE A 389 5.32 -3.73 18.16
C PHE A 389 6.66 -4.47 18.10
N GLY A 390 7.19 -4.76 16.91
CA GLY A 390 8.52 -5.36 16.77
C GLY A 390 9.64 -4.49 17.33
N SER A 391 9.56 -3.16 17.13
CA SER A 391 10.50 -2.23 17.78
C SER A 391 10.43 -2.29 19.30
N ALA A 392 9.23 -2.42 19.88
CA ALA A 392 9.09 -2.60 21.33
C ALA A 392 9.71 -3.93 21.81
N LEU A 393 9.54 -5.01 21.05
CA LEU A 393 10.18 -6.30 21.38
C LEU A 393 11.71 -6.22 21.29
N ILE A 394 12.26 -5.50 20.29
CA ILE A 394 13.70 -5.25 20.16
C ILE A 394 14.21 -4.43 21.35
N ALA A 395 13.48 -3.39 21.75
CA ALA A 395 13.83 -2.59 22.92
C ALA A 395 13.89 -3.46 24.21
N ARG A 396 12.93 -4.40 24.36
CA ARG A 396 12.92 -5.36 25.46
C ARG A 396 14.14 -6.26 25.45
N GLU A 397 14.42 -6.92 24.33
CA GLU A 397 15.54 -7.85 24.20
C GLU A 397 16.89 -7.18 24.50
N ARG A 398 17.09 -5.96 23.97
CA ARG A 398 18.32 -5.19 24.20
C ARG A 398 18.46 -4.73 25.65
N TYR A 399 17.36 -4.39 26.31
CA TYR A 399 17.38 -4.07 27.75
C TYR A 399 17.72 -5.29 28.59
N GLU A 400 17.12 -6.45 28.30
CA GLU A 400 17.41 -7.72 29.00
C GLU A 400 18.85 -8.19 28.76
N ALA A 401 19.49 -7.80 27.67
CA ALA A 401 20.88 -8.05 27.36
C ALA A 401 21.86 -7.03 27.99
N ASP A 402 21.41 -6.22 28.94
CA ASP A 402 22.20 -5.16 29.62
C ASP A 402 22.83 -4.14 28.64
N MET A 403 22.18 -3.83 27.54
CA MET A 403 22.62 -2.75 26.66
C MET A 403 22.31 -1.39 27.31
N GLU A 404 23.22 -0.41 27.17
CA GLU A 404 23.02 0.94 27.72
C GLU A 404 21.77 1.60 27.11
N THR A 405 20.96 2.23 27.95
CA THR A 405 19.76 2.97 27.58
C THR A 405 19.96 4.46 27.82
N SER A 406 19.36 5.29 26.98
CA SER A 406 19.62 6.74 26.94
C SER A 406 18.36 7.61 26.88
N MET A 407 17.16 7.01 26.91
CA MET A 407 15.91 7.74 26.82
C MET A 407 15.74 8.77 27.93
N LEU A 408 15.35 9.98 27.57
CA LEU A 408 14.95 11.01 28.54
C LEU A 408 13.68 10.59 29.28
N PRO A 409 13.56 10.83 30.59
CA PRO A 409 12.29 10.62 31.28
C PRO A 409 11.20 11.53 30.68
N LEU A 410 10.03 10.96 30.52
CA LEU A 410 8.84 11.69 30.04
C LEU A 410 8.33 12.69 31.08
#